data_c2699524bbdc61d5b8b90e72fdcf2268
#
_entry.id   c2699524bbdc61d5b8b90e72fdcf2268
#
_cell.length_a   1.000
_cell.length_b   1.000
_cell.length_c   1.000
_cell.angle_alpha   90.00
_cell.angle_beta   90.00
_cell.angle_gamma   90.00
#
_symmetry.space_group_name_H-M   'P 1'
#
loop_
_entity.id
_entity.type
_entity.pdbx_description
1 polymer ?
#
loop_
_entity_poly.entity_id
_entity_poly.type
_entity_poly.pdbx_seq_one_letter_code
_entity_poly.pdbx_strand_id
1 'polypeptide(L)'
;TTMNIFVLDKDPRVAAQMLCDKHVPKMIVESAQMLSTAHRLLDGTPEKRPSRSGKTIQTYYSFGDERDDFYYLAVHKYHPCTTWTMQSKANYEWHYEHFHEMALEYQFRRGRVHETFRKIGILLAQPPKNIPDGDLTEFAQAMSHYPDCIVEGDAVKAYRNYYHMAKPFAKWEWKRPAPDWWQGYQGVA
;
A
#
# COMPACT_ATOMS: atom_id res chain seq x y z
N THR A 1 -5.40 11.99 5.57
CA THR A 1 -4.36 11.40 4.72
C THR A 1 -4.95 10.27 3.89
N THR A 2 -4.65 10.28 2.61
CA THR A 2 -5.09 9.25 1.70
C THR A 2 -4.07 8.13 1.63
N MET A 3 -4.53 6.89 1.69
CA MET A 3 -3.71 5.72 1.42
C MET A 3 -3.54 5.52 -0.07
N ASN A 4 -2.48 4.86 -0.48
CA ASN A 4 -2.29 4.54 -1.88
C ASN A 4 -1.31 3.37 -2.10
N ILE A 5 -1.37 2.82 -3.31
CA ILE A 5 -0.34 1.95 -3.85
C ILE A 5 0.12 2.64 -5.14
N PHE A 6 1.30 3.21 -5.12
CA PHE A 6 1.84 3.90 -6.31
C PHE A 6 2.38 2.89 -7.29
N VAL A 7 1.55 2.47 -8.23
CA VAL A 7 1.89 1.48 -9.25
C VAL A 7 2.64 2.17 -10.39
N LEU A 8 3.88 2.56 -10.12
CA LEU A 8 4.70 3.28 -11.10
C LEU A 8 5.26 2.39 -12.21
N ASP A 9 5.13 1.08 -12.03
CA ASP A 9 5.47 0.06 -13.02
C ASP A 9 4.66 -1.20 -12.69
N LYS A 10 4.43 -2.06 -13.66
CA LYS A 10 3.73 -3.33 -13.42
C LYS A 10 4.57 -4.33 -12.64
N ASP A 11 5.90 -4.25 -12.74
CA ASP A 11 6.82 -5.02 -11.93
C ASP A 11 6.89 -4.39 -10.54
N PRO A 12 6.51 -5.11 -9.47
CA PRO A 12 6.47 -4.54 -8.12
C PRO A 12 7.83 -4.08 -7.63
N ARG A 13 8.91 -4.72 -8.07
CA ARG A 13 10.27 -4.33 -7.74
C ARG A 13 10.64 -3.01 -8.41
N VAL A 14 10.38 -2.90 -9.70
CA VAL A 14 10.66 -1.67 -10.47
C VAL A 14 9.81 -0.52 -9.93
N ALA A 15 8.54 -0.78 -9.63
CA ALA A 15 7.67 0.22 -9.00
C ALA A 15 8.27 0.76 -7.69
N ALA A 16 8.82 -0.12 -6.86
CA ALA A 16 9.48 0.29 -5.62
C ALA A 16 10.71 1.17 -5.88
N GLN A 17 11.53 0.79 -6.87
CA GLN A 17 12.73 1.55 -7.24
C GLN A 17 12.40 2.93 -7.82
N MET A 18 11.24 3.09 -8.41
CA MET A 18 10.80 4.36 -9.01
C MET A 18 10.20 5.33 -7.99
N LEU A 19 9.88 4.90 -6.78
CA LEU A 19 9.31 5.78 -5.77
C LEU A 19 10.28 6.90 -5.40
N CYS A 20 9.73 8.11 -5.21
CA CYS A 20 10.54 9.21 -4.68
C CYS A 20 10.96 8.92 -3.23
N ASP A 21 12.00 9.60 -2.77
CA ASP A 21 12.60 9.34 -1.46
C ASP A 21 11.58 9.39 -0.32
N LYS A 22 10.70 10.38 -0.33
CA LYS A 22 9.68 10.54 0.72
C LYS A 22 8.69 9.38 0.75
N HIS A 23 8.34 8.83 -0.42
CA HIS A 23 7.35 7.77 -0.52
C HIS A 23 7.87 6.40 -0.05
N VAL A 24 9.15 6.13 -0.18
CA VAL A 24 9.66 4.80 0.19
C VAL A 24 9.31 4.43 1.63
N PRO A 25 9.69 5.20 2.67
CA PRO A 25 9.34 4.83 4.04
C PRO A 25 7.84 4.95 4.32
N LYS A 26 7.18 5.96 3.77
CA LYS A 26 5.76 6.22 4.02
C LYS A 26 4.89 5.10 3.47
N MET A 27 5.17 4.65 2.24
CA MET A 27 4.35 3.62 1.59
C MET A 27 4.57 2.23 2.19
N ILE A 28 5.70 1.98 2.82
CA ILE A 28 5.91 0.75 3.59
C ILE A 28 4.89 0.66 4.72
N VAL A 29 4.68 1.75 5.46
CA VAL A 29 3.70 1.78 6.56
C VAL A 29 2.29 1.59 6.02
N GLU A 30 1.93 2.30 4.96
CA GLU A 30 0.58 2.21 4.39
C GLU A 30 0.29 0.82 3.81
N SER A 31 1.26 0.22 3.13
CA SER A 31 1.10 -1.15 2.61
C SER A 31 0.94 -2.16 3.75
N ALA A 32 1.72 -2.03 4.82
CA ALA A 32 1.56 -2.89 5.98
C ALA A 32 0.15 -2.78 6.58
N GLN A 33 -0.38 -1.57 6.67
CA GLN A 33 -1.74 -1.33 7.15
C GLN A 33 -2.79 -1.99 6.25
N MET A 34 -2.65 -1.85 4.92
CA MET A 34 -3.60 -2.45 3.97
C MET A 34 -3.53 -3.97 3.97
N LEU A 35 -2.32 -4.53 3.98
CA LEU A 35 -2.13 -5.99 4.00
C LEU A 35 -2.66 -6.59 5.30
N SER A 36 -2.40 -5.93 6.43
CA SER A 36 -2.93 -6.36 7.74
C SER A 36 -4.45 -6.26 7.79
N THR A 37 -5.01 -5.20 7.24
CA THR A 37 -6.46 -5.02 7.14
C THR A 37 -7.09 -6.17 6.34
N ALA A 38 -6.45 -6.60 5.26
CA ALA A 38 -6.93 -7.74 4.48
C ALA A 38 -7.04 -9.01 5.33
N HIS A 39 -6.04 -9.29 6.17
CA HIS A 39 -6.10 -10.43 7.09
C HIS A 39 -7.25 -10.29 8.08
N ARG A 40 -7.42 -9.12 8.67
CA ARG A 40 -8.48 -8.89 9.66
C ARG A 40 -9.87 -9.03 9.05
N LEU A 41 -10.09 -8.46 7.88
CA LEU A 41 -11.41 -8.49 7.25
C LEU A 41 -11.77 -9.87 6.72
N LEU A 42 -10.80 -10.61 6.18
CA LEU A 42 -11.08 -11.91 5.57
C LEU A 42 -11.05 -13.06 6.57
N ASP A 43 -10.15 -13.02 7.54
CA ASP A 43 -9.92 -14.12 8.48
C ASP A 43 -10.40 -13.81 9.90
N GLY A 44 -10.66 -12.54 10.23
CA GLY A 44 -11.13 -12.14 11.55
C GLY A 44 -12.65 -12.21 11.66
N THR A 45 -13.13 -12.20 12.90
CA THR A 45 -14.56 -12.14 13.20
C THR A 45 -14.91 -10.76 13.72
N PRO A 46 -15.89 -10.06 13.12
CA PRO A 46 -16.26 -8.73 13.60
C PRO A 46 -16.94 -8.78 14.98
N GLU A 47 -16.54 -7.89 15.84
CA GLU A 47 -17.19 -7.71 17.14
C GLU A 47 -17.22 -6.22 17.50
N LYS A 48 -18.23 -5.84 18.27
CA LYS A 48 -18.40 -4.43 18.67
C LYS A 48 -17.59 -4.19 19.94
N ARG A 49 -16.76 -3.16 19.91
CA ARG A 49 -15.94 -2.74 21.07
C ARG A 49 -16.00 -1.23 21.22
N PRO A 50 -15.86 -0.71 22.45
CA PRO A 50 -15.70 0.73 22.64
C PRO A 50 -14.43 1.22 21.96
N SER A 51 -14.48 2.46 21.43
CA SER A 51 -13.28 3.13 20.93
C SER A 51 -12.29 3.35 22.08
N ARG A 52 -11.05 3.72 21.74
CA ARG A 52 -10.01 4.00 22.73
C ARG A 52 -10.44 5.02 23.78
N SER A 53 -11.21 6.05 23.34
CA SER A 53 -11.74 7.08 24.24
C SER A 53 -12.99 6.64 25.00
N GLY A 54 -13.60 5.51 24.62
CA GLY A 54 -14.87 5.05 25.18
C GLY A 54 -16.09 5.80 24.68
N LYS A 55 -15.92 6.79 23.79
CA LYS A 55 -17.03 7.67 23.35
C LYS A 55 -17.88 7.06 22.24
N THR A 56 -17.34 6.13 21.48
CA THR A 56 -18.01 5.49 20.35
C THR A 56 -17.83 3.99 20.38
N ILE A 57 -18.68 3.28 19.65
CA ILE A 57 -18.56 1.83 19.45
C ILE A 57 -17.95 1.61 18.08
N GLN A 58 -16.92 0.79 18.02
CA GLN A 58 -16.22 0.44 16.78
C GLN A 58 -16.36 -1.04 16.49
N THR A 59 -16.20 -1.41 15.22
CA THR A 59 -16.08 -2.81 14.83
C THR A 59 -14.62 -3.22 14.91
N TYR A 60 -14.36 -4.26 15.68
CA TYR A 60 -13.05 -4.88 15.81
C TYR A 60 -13.09 -6.23 15.15
N TYR A 61 -12.07 -6.57 14.34
CA TYR A 61 -12.00 -7.86 13.67
C TYR A 61 -10.99 -8.74 14.40
N SER A 62 -11.52 -9.64 15.22
CA SER A 62 -10.72 -10.50 16.12
C SER A 62 -10.37 -11.81 15.44
N PHE A 63 -9.13 -12.24 15.62
CA PHE A 63 -8.71 -13.59 15.24
C PHE A 63 -9.02 -14.63 16.33
N GLY A 64 -9.25 -14.16 17.55
CA GLY A 64 -9.50 -15.05 18.70
C GLY A 64 -8.25 -15.75 19.23
N ASP A 65 -7.07 -15.30 18.85
CA ASP A 65 -5.78 -15.88 19.29
C ASP A 65 -4.69 -14.79 19.34
N GLU A 66 -3.43 -15.20 19.50
CA GLU A 66 -2.30 -14.28 19.65
C GLU A 66 -2.06 -13.39 18.43
N ARG A 67 -2.60 -13.72 17.26
CA ARG A 67 -2.49 -12.86 16.09
C ARG A 67 -3.07 -11.47 16.33
N ASP A 68 -4.02 -11.34 17.25
CA ASP A 68 -4.60 -10.05 17.61
C ASP A 68 -3.56 -9.06 18.15
N ASP A 69 -2.49 -9.55 18.74
CA ASP A 69 -1.42 -8.72 19.29
C ASP A 69 -0.41 -8.26 18.23
N PHE A 70 -0.35 -8.93 17.10
CA PHE A 70 0.70 -8.70 16.09
C PHE A 70 0.21 -7.97 14.85
N TYR A 71 -0.98 -8.30 14.35
CA TYR A 71 -1.54 -7.65 13.18
C TYR A 71 -2.10 -6.27 13.55
N TYR A 72 -1.85 -5.29 12.70
CA TYR A 72 -2.42 -3.96 12.90
C TYR A 72 -3.94 -4.01 12.85
N LEU A 73 -4.58 -3.03 13.47
CA LEU A 73 -6.04 -2.89 13.42
C LEU A 73 -6.50 -2.61 11.99
N ALA A 74 -7.71 -3.05 11.66
CA ALA A 74 -8.31 -2.76 10.37
C ALA A 74 -8.54 -1.26 10.21
N VAL A 75 -8.00 -0.68 9.14
CA VAL A 75 -8.16 0.72 8.82
C VAL A 75 -8.49 0.88 7.34
N HIS A 76 -9.23 1.93 7.01
CA HIS A 76 -9.57 2.25 5.60
C HIS A 76 -10.10 1.04 4.82
N LYS A 77 -11.01 0.27 5.44
CA LYS A 77 -11.47 -1.01 4.88
C LYS A 77 -12.21 -0.88 3.54
N TYR A 78 -12.75 0.29 3.24
CA TYR A 78 -13.46 0.54 1.98
C TYR A 78 -12.60 1.30 0.95
N HIS A 79 -11.36 1.59 1.28
CA HIS A 79 -10.48 2.29 0.35
C HIS A 79 -10.23 1.41 -0.89
N PRO A 80 -10.23 2.00 -2.10
CA PRO A 80 -10.05 1.22 -3.34
C PRO A 80 -8.82 0.31 -3.35
N CYS A 81 -7.70 0.79 -2.80
CA CYS A 81 -6.46 -0.02 -2.75
C CYS A 81 -6.57 -1.19 -1.76
N THR A 82 -7.29 -1.00 -0.65
CA THR A 82 -7.55 -2.08 0.31
C THR A 82 -8.48 -3.12 -0.32
N THR A 83 -9.55 -2.68 -0.96
CA THR A 83 -10.48 -3.56 -1.68
C THR A 83 -9.77 -4.34 -2.76
N TRP A 84 -8.93 -3.67 -3.56
CA TRP A 84 -8.13 -4.31 -4.60
C TRP A 84 -7.23 -5.40 -4.02
N THR A 85 -6.56 -5.13 -2.90
CA THR A 85 -5.67 -6.07 -2.23
C THR A 85 -6.40 -7.35 -1.83
N MET A 86 -7.68 -7.23 -1.45
CA MET A 86 -8.51 -8.36 -1.00
C MET A 86 -9.23 -9.11 -2.12
N GLN A 87 -9.25 -8.59 -3.34
CA GLN A 87 -10.06 -9.15 -4.42
C GLN A 87 -9.60 -10.53 -4.87
N SER A 88 -8.30 -10.78 -4.85
CA SER A 88 -7.74 -12.06 -5.27
C SER A 88 -6.42 -12.33 -4.58
N LYS A 89 -6.07 -13.60 -4.51
CA LYS A 89 -4.77 -14.03 -3.99
C LYS A 89 -3.63 -13.39 -4.77
N ALA A 90 -3.74 -13.31 -6.10
CA ALA A 90 -2.70 -12.71 -6.94
C ALA A 90 -2.52 -11.22 -6.64
N ASN A 91 -3.62 -10.48 -6.37
CA ASN A 91 -3.53 -9.07 -5.97
C ASN A 91 -2.78 -8.91 -4.65
N TYR A 92 -3.12 -9.73 -3.66
CA TYR A 92 -2.44 -9.70 -2.37
C TYR A 92 -0.95 -10.00 -2.54
N GLU A 93 -0.62 -11.01 -3.31
CA GLU A 93 0.78 -11.42 -3.55
C GLU A 93 1.56 -10.32 -4.26
N TRP A 94 0.95 -9.65 -5.24
CA TRP A 94 1.59 -8.50 -5.89
C TRP A 94 1.86 -7.39 -4.88
N HIS A 95 0.86 -7.07 -4.04
CA HIS A 95 0.99 -6.02 -3.03
C HIS A 95 2.06 -6.38 -2.00
N TYR A 96 2.08 -7.62 -1.53
CA TYR A 96 3.11 -8.05 -0.59
C TYR A 96 4.50 -7.98 -1.22
N GLU A 97 4.66 -8.43 -2.46
CA GLU A 97 5.94 -8.36 -3.15
C GLU A 97 6.41 -6.91 -3.29
N HIS A 98 5.50 -6.00 -3.62
CA HIS A 98 5.81 -4.57 -3.67
C HIS A 98 6.24 -4.04 -2.30
N PHE A 99 5.51 -4.40 -1.26
CA PHE A 99 5.86 -4.05 0.12
C PHE A 99 7.27 -4.56 0.49
N HIS A 100 7.56 -5.80 0.18
CA HIS A 100 8.87 -6.40 0.43
C HIS A 100 9.97 -5.66 -0.35
N GLU A 101 9.72 -5.36 -1.61
CA GLU A 101 10.69 -4.65 -2.46
C GLU A 101 10.89 -3.21 -2.00
N MET A 102 9.85 -2.55 -1.48
CA MET A 102 10.01 -1.23 -0.85
C MET A 102 10.91 -1.30 0.39
N ALA A 103 10.78 -2.36 1.18
CA ALA A 103 11.66 -2.56 2.34
C ALA A 103 13.12 -2.75 1.92
N LEU A 104 13.36 -3.51 0.85
CA LEU A 104 14.71 -3.67 0.29
C LEU A 104 15.22 -2.34 -0.28
N GLU A 105 14.36 -1.57 -0.93
CA GLU A 105 14.72 -0.26 -1.46
C GLU A 105 15.08 0.72 -0.33
N TYR A 106 14.32 0.70 0.77
CA TYR A 106 14.64 1.50 1.95
C TYR A 106 16.01 1.15 2.51
N GLN A 107 16.30 -0.16 2.62
CA GLN A 107 17.59 -0.62 3.10
C GLN A 107 18.72 -0.18 2.18
N PHE A 108 18.52 -0.24 0.86
CA PHE A 108 19.48 0.25 -0.12
C PHE A 108 19.73 1.75 0.02
N ARG A 109 18.67 2.55 0.10
CA ARG A 109 18.79 4.02 0.16
C ARG A 109 19.25 4.53 1.52
N ARG A 110 18.85 3.88 2.63
CA ARG A 110 19.07 4.39 3.99
C ARG A 110 20.02 3.55 4.84
N GLY A 111 20.40 2.36 4.37
CA GLY A 111 21.36 1.50 5.06
C GLY A 111 20.84 0.79 6.30
N ARG A 112 19.52 0.68 6.46
CA ARG A 112 18.92 0.01 7.62
C ARG A 112 17.58 -0.63 7.25
N VAL A 113 17.16 -1.63 8.03
CA VAL A 113 15.87 -2.28 7.87
C VAL A 113 14.76 -1.37 8.42
N HIS A 114 13.70 -1.18 7.64
CA HIS A 114 12.56 -0.38 8.09
C HIS A 114 11.85 -1.08 9.24
N GLU A 115 11.53 -0.34 10.30
CA GLU A 115 11.00 -0.91 11.54
C GLU A 115 9.67 -1.64 11.33
N THR A 116 8.78 -1.10 10.52
CA THR A 116 7.50 -1.74 10.21
C THR A 116 7.72 -3.11 9.54
N PHE A 117 8.64 -3.18 8.58
CA PHE A 117 8.94 -4.45 7.92
C PHE A 117 9.53 -5.46 8.90
N ARG A 118 10.43 -5.01 9.78
CA ARG A 118 11.00 -5.87 10.82
C ARG A 118 9.93 -6.48 11.72
N LYS A 119 8.91 -5.68 12.07
CA LYS A 119 7.85 -6.12 12.98
C LYS A 119 6.86 -7.07 12.35
N ILE A 120 6.40 -6.78 11.13
CA ILE A 120 5.24 -7.48 10.58
C ILE A 120 5.49 -8.12 9.21
N GLY A 121 6.66 -7.90 8.61
CA GLY A 121 6.93 -8.36 7.25
C GLY A 121 6.74 -9.86 7.03
N ILE A 122 7.23 -10.69 7.94
CA ILE A 122 7.12 -12.15 7.82
C ILE A 122 5.66 -12.60 7.96
N LEU A 123 4.91 -11.99 8.87
CA LEU A 123 3.52 -12.35 9.11
C LEU A 123 2.64 -12.08 7.88
N LEU A 124 2.94 -11.00 7.16
CA LEU A 124 2.16 -10.60 5.98
C LEU A 124 2.51 -11.41 4.73
N ALA A 125 3.58 -12.18 4.75
CA ALA A 125 4.03 -12.96 3.59
C ALA A 125 3.00 -14.02 3.16
N GLN A 126 2.24 -14.56 4.11
CA GLN A 126 1.19 -15.51 3.81
C GLN A 126 -0.12 -14.77 3.53
N PRO A 127 -0.78 -15.02 2.40
CA PRO A 127 -2.10 -14.41 2.16
C PRO A 127 -3.12 -14.85 3.21
N PRO A 128 -4.18 -14.07 3.44
CA PRO A 128 -5.29 -14.53 4.27
C PRO A 128 -5.84 -15.87 3.78
N LYS A 129 -6.26 -16.73 4.71
CA LYS A 129 -6.80 -18.05 4.35
C LYS A 129 -8.06 -17.95 3.51
N ASN A 130 -8.89 -16.96 3.80
CA ASN A 130 -10.19 -16.80 3.15
C ASN A 130 -10.17 -15.85 1.96
N ILE A 131 -8.98 -15.49 1.45
CA ILE A 131 -8.91 -14.66 0.26
C ILE A 131 -9.36 -15.46 -0.97
N PRO A 132 -10.19 -14.87 -1.87
CA PRO A 132 -10.58 -15.58 -3.08
C PRO A 132 -9.38 -15.93 -3.95
N ASP A 133 -9.38 -17.14 -4.52
CA ASP A 133 -8.45 -17.46 -5.59
C ASP A 133 -8.78 -16.61 -6.80
N GLY A 134 -7.77 -16.25 -7.57
CA GLY A 134 -7.98 -15.48 -8.78
C GLY A 134 -6.69 -14.85 -9.27
N ASP A 135 -6.76 -14.40 -10.51
CA ASP A 135 -5.64 -13.77 -11.18
C ASP A 135 -5.52 -12.29 -10.79
N LEU A 136 -4.43 -11.67 -11.18
CA LEU A 136 -4.18 -10.26 -10.98
C LEU A 136 -5.24 -9.45 -11.76
N THR A 137 -5.94 -8.56 -11.05
CA THR A 137 -6.94 -7.68 -11.66
C THR A 137 -6.32 -6.31 -11.97
N GLU A 138 -7.03 -5.48 -12.72
CA GLU A 138 -6.57 -4.11 -12.99
C GLU A 138 -6.34 -3.37 -11.67
N PHE A 139 -5.21 -2.65 -11.60
CA PHE A 139 -4.86 -1.89 -10.39
C PHE A 139 -5.86 -0.77 -10.14
N ALA A 140 -6.19 -0.54 -8.88
CA ALA A 140 -7.01 0.59 -8.49
C ALA A 140 -6.27 1.91 -8.76
N GLN A 141 -7.00 2.91 -9.23
CA GLN A 141 -6.48 4.25 -9.45
C GLN A 141 -7.08 5.19 -8.39
N ALA A 142 -6.41 5.28 -7.24
CA ALA A 142 -6.91 6.00 -6.07
C ALA A 142 -6.44 7.46 -6.09
N MET A 143 -7.02 8.24 -6.98
CA MET A 143 -6.67 9.65 -7.17
C MET A 143 -7.90 10.48 -7.57
N SER A 144 -9.02 10.25 -6.88
CA SER A 144 -10.30 10.89 -7.25
C SER A 144 -10.29 12.41 -7.18
N HIS A 145 -9.38 13.02 -6.39
CA HIS A 145 -9.21 14.46 -6.35
C HIS A 145 -8.44 15.02 -7.54
N TYR A 146 -7.88 14.16 -8.36
CA TYR A 146 -7.10 14.51 -9.55
C TYR A 146 -7.60 13.69 -10.74
N PRO A 147 -8.86 13.92 -11.15
CA PRO A 147 -9.46 13.08 -12.20
C PRO A 147 -8.72 13.13 -13.53
N ASP A 148 -8.02 14.23 -13.81
CA ASP A 148 -7.23 14.36 -15.05
C ASP A 148 -6.02 13.40 -15.09
N CYS A 149 -5.62 12.83 -13.95
CA CYS A 149 -4.56 11.85 -13.91
C CYS A 149 -5.04 10.46 -14.34
N ILE A 150 -6.32 10.17 -14.15
CA ILE A 150 -6.88 8.83 -14.34
C ILE A 150 -6.82 8.44 -15.82
N VAL A 151 -6.34 7.24 -16.08
CA VAL A 151 -6.29 6.65 -17.42
C VAL A 151 -6.93 5.27 -17.35
N GLU A 152 -8.12 5.14 -17.91
CA GLU A 152 -8.84 3.86 -17.90
C GLU A 152 -7.97 2.76 -18.52
N GLY A 153 -7.81 1.67 -17.82
CA GLY A 153 -7.03 0.52 -18.27
C GLY A 153 -5.51 0.67 -18.16
N ASP A 154 -5.00 1.81 -17.67
CA ASP A 154 -3.56 2.04 -17.57
C ASP A 154 -3.20 2.75 -16.25
N ALA A 155 -3.17 1.98 -15.19
CA ALA A 155 -2.85 2.51 -13.86
C ALA A 155 -1.41 3.04 -13.77
N VAL A 156 -0.48 2.42 -14.48
CA VAL A 156 0.92 2.88 -14.49
C VAL A 156 0.99 4.31 -14.99
N LYS A 157 0.37 4.58 -16.14
CA LYS A 157 0.33 5.93 -16.69
C LYS A 157 -0.39 6.89 -15.74
N ALA A 158 -1.48 6.46 -15.12
CA ALA A 158 -2.23 7.27 -14.17
C ALA A 158 -1.38 7.67 -12.96
N TYR A 159 -0.63 6.74 -12.37
CA TYR A 159 0.23 7.05 -11.23
C TYR A 159 1.44 7.92 -11.60
N ARG A 160 1.98 7.76 -12.79
CA ARG A 160 3.03 8.67 -13.29
C ARG A 160 2.47 10.08 -13.50
N ASN A 161 1.27 10.20 -14.06
CA ASN A 161 0.56 11.49 -14.14
C ASN A 161 0.35 12.09 -12.75
N TYR A 162 -0.05 11.26 -11.80
CA TYR A 162 -0.31 11.69 -10.43
C TYR A 162 0.96 12.24 -9.77
N TYR A 163 2.10 11.63 -10.02
CA TYR A 163 3.39 12.17 -9.56
C TYR A 163 3.64 13.56 -10.14
N HIS A 164 3.44 13.74 -11.44
CA HIS A 164 3.68 15.02 -12.10
C HIS A 164 2.73 16.13 -11.63
N MET A 165 1.48 15.78 -11.38
CA MET A 165 0.45 16.77 -11.10
C MET A 165 0.27 17.08 -9.61
N ALA A 166 0.62 16.13 -8.72
CA ALA A 166 0.22 16.23 -7.32
C ALA A 166 1.36 16.08 -6.32
N LYS A 167 2.58 15.77 -6.75
CA LYS A 167 3.68 15.47 -5.82
C LYS A 167 4.85 16.46 -6.00
N PRO A 168 4.68 17.72 -5.54
CA PRO A 168 5.74 18.73 -5.68
C PRO A 168 7.01 18.41 -4.89
N PHE A 169 6.89 17.56 -3.86
CA PHE A 169 8.02 17.14 -3.03
C PHE A 169 8.83 16.00 -3.63
N ALA A 170 8.42 15.42 -4.76
CA ALA A 170 9.08 14.26 -5.34
C ALA A 170 10.51 14.60 -5.73
N LYS A 171 11.45 13.84 -5.15
CA LYS A 171 12.87 13.94 -5.47
C LYS A 171 13.56 12.60 -5.20
N TRP A 172 14.69 12.39 -5.86
CA TRP A 172 15.47 11.17 -5.78
C TRP A 172 16.92 11.57 -5.49
N GLU A 173 17.27 11.66 -4.20
CA GLU A 173 18.61 12.05 -3.73
C GLU A 173 19.29 10.92 -2.98
N TRP A 174 18.55 9.87 -2.60
CA TRP A 174 19.04 8.77 -1.77
C TRP A 174 19.50 7.59 -2.63
N LYS A 175 20.66 7.70 -3.29
CA LYS A 175 21.31 6.64 -4.07
C LYS A 175 20.59 6.20 -5.35
N ARG A 176 19.40 6.70 -5.64
CA ARG A 176 18.61 6.31 -6.80
C ARG A 176 18.33 7.55 -7.64
N PRO A 177 18.64 7.53 -8.95
CA PRO A 177 18.25 8.64 -9.81
C PRO A 177 16.75 8.65 -10.07
N ALA A 178 16.22 9.79 -10.48
CA ALA A 178 14.83 9.88 -10.90
C ALA A 178 14.58 8.94 -12.09
N PRO A 179 13.38 8.34 -12.18
CA PRO A 179 13.04 7.50 -13.33
C PRO A 179 13.04 8.31 -14.63
N ASP A 180 13.27 7.63 -15.74
CA ASP A 180 13.37 8.28 -17.06
C ASP A 180 12.12 9.06 -17.46
N TRP A 181 10.94 8.62 -16.98
CA TRP A 181 9.67 9.30 -17.30
C TRP A 181 9.45 10.59 -16.47
N TRP A 182 10.21 10.82 -15.40
CA TRP A 182 10.02 12.00 -14.54
C TRP A 182 10.53 13.27 -15.24
N GLN A 183 9.63 14.24 -15.39
CA GLN A 183 9.92 15.49 -16.07
C GLN A 183 9.84 16.71 -15.14
N GLY A 184 9.76 16.48 -13.86
CA GLY A 184 9.57 17.53 -12.87
C GLY A 184 8.09 17.76 -12.54
N TYR A 185 7.85 18.38 -11.40
CA TYR A 185 6.49 18.69 -10.96
C TYR A 185 5.84 19.70 -11.93
N GLN A 186 4.65 19.39 -12.39
CA GLN A 186 3.93 20.20 -13.38
C GLN A 186 2.71 20.92 -12.80
N GLY A 187 2.19 20.40 -11.68
CA GLY A 187 0.97 20.92 -11.09
C GLY A 187 -0.27 20.51 -11.87
N VAL A 188 -1.42 20.98 -11.41
CA VAL A 188 -2.71 20.73 -12.06
C VAL A 188 -2.95 21.83 -13.07
N ALA A 189 -3.37 21.46 -14.27
CA ALA A 189 -3.66 22.43 -15.34
C ALA A 189 -4.90 23.28 -15.00
#